data_7932d50053080f8a935e72a687f48cc2
#
_entry.id   7932d50053080f8a935e72a687f48cc2
#
_cell.length_a   1.000
_cell.length_b   1.000
_cell.length_c   1.000
_cell.angle_alpha   90.00
_cell.angle_beta   90.00
_cell.angle_gamma   90.00
#
_symmetry.space_group_name_H-M   'P 1'
#
loop_
_entity.id
_entity.type
_entity.pdbx_description
1 polymer ?
#
loop_
_entity_poly.entity_id
_entity_poly.type
_entity_poly.pdbx_seq_one_letter_code
_entity_poly.pdbx_strand_id
1 'polypeptide(L)'
;MRFPIISRVRNSQGFSLIETLVVLAIIAGVLGFAVPSWQNQIIAKEVDTASGQLFRGLQLARVESIRRGVPVVLCPSEGDETCRPDGDWGNGWIGFEDLDGNQSYDNTESILLVGPTFARVSINWRNPNWLRFMPQGEAWPNGHFKVCDKSHSRTHSVIVYRTGRARLGNKSPSGAPILC
;
A
#
# COMPACT_ATOMS: atom_id res chain seq x y z
N MET A 1 -77.97 -4.83 -2.71
CA MET A 1 -76.97 -5.19 -3.73
C MET A 1 -75.75 -5.73 -3.02
N ARG A 2 -75.45 -7.03 -3.14
CA ARG A 2 -74.27 -7.67 -2.54
C ARG A 2 -73.21 -7.88 -3.64
N PHE A 3 -72.08 -7.25 -3.51
CA PHE A 3 -70.96 -7.48 -4.40
C PHE A 3 -70.22 -8.77 -3.99
N PRO A 4 -69.89 -9.69 -4.90
CA PRO A 4 -69.09 -10.86 -4.58
C PRO A 4 -67.62 -10.48 -4.43
N ILE A 5 -67.03 -10.80 -3.28
CA ILE A 5 -65.58 -10.70 -3.05
C ILE A 5 -64.93 -11.89 -3.75
N ILE A 6 -64.29 -11.63 -4.89
CA ILE A 6 -63.46 -12.62 -5.58
C ILE A 6 -62.12 -12.73 -4.84
N SER A 7 -61.97 -13.70 -3.97
CA SER A 7 -60.69 -14.07 -3.39
C SER A 7 -59.80 -14.75 -4.47
N ARG A 8 -58.82 -14.02 -4.97
CA ARG A 8 -57.81 -14.59 -5.83
C ARG A 8 -56.89 -15.48 -4.97
N VAL A 9 -57.09 -16.78 -5.05
CA VAL A 9 -56.14 -17.77 -4.49
C VAL A 9 -54.83 -17.64 -5.26
N ARG A 10 -53.80 -17.10 -4.61
CA ARG A 10 -52.47 -17.03 -5.11
C ARG A 10 -51.87 -18.46 -5.01
N ASN A 11 -51.75 -19.16 -6.15
CA ASN A 11 -51.05 -20.42 -6.20
C ASN A 11 -49.57 -20.16 -5.84
N SER A 12 -49.17 -20.52 -4.65
CA SER A 12 -47.77 -20.58 -4.21
C SER A 12 -47.17 -21.89 -4.74
N GLN A 13 -46.55 -21.82 -5.91
CA GLN A 13 -45.75 -22.93 -6.42
C GLN A 13 -44.45 -22.99 -5.59
N GLY A 14 -44.24 -24.07 -4.85
CA GLY A 14 -42.99 -24.35 -4.15
C GLY A 14 -41.90 -24.83 -5.12
N PHE A 15 -40.65 -24.56 -4.80
CA PHE A 15 -39.51 -25.06 -5.57
C PHE A 15 -39.38 -26.59 -5.47
N SER A 16 -39.03 -27.22 -6.57
CA SER A 16 -38.72 -28.64 -6.62
C SER A 16 -37.33 -28.89 -5.97
N LEU A 17 -37.19 -30.02 -5.31
CA LEU A 17 -35.91 -30.43 -4.71
C LEU A 17 -34.79 -30.51 -5.76
N ILE A 18 -35.09 -30.97 -6.96
CA ILE A 18 -34.14 -31.03 -8.09
C ILE A 18 -33.70 -29.62 -8.53
N GLU A 19 -34.61 -28.65 -8.56
CA GLU A 19 -34.33 -27.27 -8.92
C GLU A 19 -33.36 -26.62 -7.92
N THR A 20 -33.59 -26.87 -6.61
CA THR A 20 -32.68 -26.40 -5.56
C THR A 20 -31.30 -27.01 -5.68
N LEU A 21 -31.20 -28.33 -5.98
CA LEU A 21 -29.91 -29.01 -6.18
C LEU A 21 -29.14 -28.46 -7.39
N VAL A 22 -29.84 -28.21 -8.51
CA VAL A 22 -29.22 -27.63 -9.71
C VAL A 22 -28.70 -26.22 -9.42
N VAL A 23 -29.48 -25.38 -8.74
CA VAL A 23 -29.06 -24.01 -8.37
C VAL A 23 -27.83 -24.05 -7.46
N LEU A 24 -27.82 -24.91 -6.45
CA LEU A 24 -26.66 -25.08 -5.55
C LEU A 24 -25.41 -25.55 -6.31
N ALA A 25 -25.55 -26.49 -7.26
CA ALA A 25 -24.45 -26.97 -8.08
C ALA A 25 -23.86 -25.83 -8.96
N ILE A 26 -24.73 -24.99 -9.55
CA ILE A 26 -24.28 -23.83 -10.35
C ILE A 26 -23.56 -22.82 -9.45
N ILE A 27 -24.14 -22.48 -8.29
CA ILE A 27 -23.51 -21.54 -7.34
C ILE A 27 -22.15 -22.06 -6.89
N ALA A 28 -22.03 -23.33 -6.54
CA ALA A 28 -20.76 -23.95 -6.13
C ALA A 28 -19.71 -23.87 -7.25
N GLY A 29 -20.11 -24.14 -8.50
CA GLY A 29 -19.23 -24.00 -9.66
C GLY A 29 -18.73 -22.56 -9.86
N VAL A 30 -19.63 -21.59 -9.83
CA VAL A 30 -19.28 -20.17 -9.97
C VAL A 30 -18.34 -19.68 -8.87
N LEU A 31 -18.62 -20.07 -7.60
CA LEU A 31 -17.79 -19.68 -6.46
C LEU A 31 -16.39 -20.30 -6.55
N GLY A 32 -16.25 -21.52 -7.07
CA GLY A 32 -14.97 -22.18 -7.26
C GLY A 32 -13.99 -21.40 -8.18
N PHE A 33 -14.50 -20.66 -9.15
CA PHE A 33 -13.69 -19.82 -10.04
C PHE A 33 -13.58 -18.35 -9.57
N ALA A 34 -14.62 -17.82 -8.95
CA ALA A 34 -14.67 -16.42 -8.56
C ALA A 34 -13.73 -16.10 -7.38
N VAL A 35 -13.64 -16.96 -6.37
CA VAL A 35 -12.87 -16.71 -5.14
C VAL A 35 -11.37 -16.55 -5.41
N PRO A 36 -10.66 -17.42 -6.13
CA PRO A 36 -9.22 -17.25 -6.38
C PRO A 36 -8.91 -16.00 -7.22
N SER A 37 -9.77 -15.66 -8.18
CA SER A 37 -9.62 -14.43 -8.99
C SER A 37 -9.70 -13.18 -8.13
N TRP A 38 -10.61 -13.15 -7.16
CA TRP A 38 -10.81 -12.02 -6.26
C TRP A 38 -9.60 -11.79 -5.34
N GLN A 39 -9.03 -12.87 -4.78
CA GLN A 39 -7.84 -12.77 -3.91
C GLN A 39 -6.65 -12.12 -4.63
N ASN A 40 -6.38 -12.51 -5.87
CA ASN A 40 -5.32 -11.92 -6.68
C ASN A 40 -5.52 -10.43 -6.94
N GLN A 41 -6.77 -9.99 -7.11
CA GLN A 41 -7.09 -8.57 -7.28
C GLN A 41 -6.87 -7.77 -5.99
N ILE A 42 -7.22 -8.32 -4.82
CA ILE A 42 -6.98 -7.67 -3.53
C ILE A 42 -5.49 -7.43 -3.32
N ILE A 43 -4.64 -8.45 -3.56
CA ILE A 43 -3.19 -8.35 -3.43
C ILE A 43 -2.63 -7.28 -4.39
N ALA A 44 -3.07 -7.27 -5.65
CA ALA A 44 -2.63 -6.27 -6.60
C ALA A 44 -2.98 -4.84 -6.13
N LYS A 45 -4.19 -4.64 -5.63
CA LYS A 45 -4.63 -3.34 -5.10
C LYS A 45 -3.87 -2.91 -3.85
N GLU A 46 -3.48 -3.84 -2.99
CA GLU A 46 -2.67 -3.54 -1.81
C GLU A 46 -1.27 -3.06 -2.20
N VAL A 47 -0.61 -3.69 -3.20
CA VAL A 47 0.68 -3.23 -3.75
C VAL A 47 0.56 -1.85 -4.41
N ASP A 48 -0.49 -1.62 -5.21
CA ASP A 48 -0.78 -0.31 -5.82
C ASP A 48 -0.97 0.78 -4.74
N THR A 49 -1.73 0.45 -3.69
CA THR A 49 -2.01 1.36 -2.59
C THR A 49 -0.74 1.68 -1.80
N ALA A 50 0.05 0.67 -1.46
CA ALA A 50 1.30 0.81 -0.72
C ALA A 50 2.31 1.68 -1.47
N SER A 51 2.52 1.40 -2.77
CA SER A 51 3.42 2.21 -3.60
C SER A 51 2.92 3.65 -3.78
N GLY A 52 1.62 3.85 -3.93
CA GLY A 52 1.01 5.17 -4.04
C GLY A 52 1.10 5.98 -2.75
N GLN A 53 0.93 5.35 -1.58
CA GLN A 53 1.04 6.03 -0.29
C GLN A 53 2.49 6.39 0.04
N LEU A 54 3.43 5.48 -0.21
CA LEU A 54 4.85 5.77 -0.08
C LEU A 54 5.27 6.93 -1.00
N PHE A 55 4.85 6.89 -2.27
CA PHE A 55 5.13 7.96 -3.23
C PHE A 55 4.62 9.33 -2.73
N ARG A 56 3.38 9.39 -2.23
CA ARG A 56 2.82 10.64 -1.66
C ARG A 56 3.58 11.11 -0.43
N GLY A 57 3.96 10.18 0.46
CA GLY A 57 4.79 10.48 1.63
C GLY A 57 6.13 11.09 1.26
N LEU A 58 6.81 10.52 0.25
CA LEU A 58 8.09 11.04 -0.26
C LEU A 58 7.94 12.46 -0.84
N GLN A 59 6.88 12.71 -1.60
CA GLN A 59 6.61 14.05 -2.15
C GLN A 59 6.33 15.06 -1.05
N LEU A 60 5.57 14.67 -0.03
CA LEU A 60 5.26 15.53 1.09
C LEU A 60 6.50 15.82 1.95
N ALA A 61 7.34 14.82 2.24
CA ALA A 61 8.61 15.00 2.93
C ALA A 61 9.54 16.00 2.22
N ARG A 62 9.60 15.91 0.89
CA ARG A 62 10.35 16.87 0.07
C ARG A 62 9.79 18.28 0.19
N VAL A 63 8.47 18.44 0.14
CA VAL A 63 7.83 19.75 0.29
C VAL A 63 8.07 20.33 1.69
N GLU A 64 7.98 19.49 2.72
CA GLU A 64 8.24 19.90 4.10
C GLU A 64 9.69 20.34 4.31
N SER A 65 10.68 19.63 3.73
CA SER A 65 12.07 20.02 3.85
C SER A 65 12.36 21.38 3.22
N ILE A 66 11.76 21.66 2.06
CA ILE A 66 11.87 22.96 1.39
C ILE A 66 11.16 24.05 2.19
N ARG A 67 9.92 23.78 2.63
CA ARG A 67 9.09 24.75 3.36
C ARG A 67 9.69 25.17 4.70
N ARG A 68 10.26 24.22 5.42
CA ARG A 68 10.83 24.45 6.76
C ARG A 68 12.29 24.89 6.71
N GLY A 69 12.99 24.67 5.59
CA GLY A 69 14.40 24.98 5.45
C GLY A 69 15.33 24.06 6.26
N VAL A 70 14.83 22.89 6.69
CA VAL A 70 15.58 21.89 7.47
C VAL A 70 15.49 20.53 6.76
N PRO A 71 16.48 19.64 6.97
CA PRO A 71 16.40 18.29 6.42
C PRO A 71 15.20 17.51 7.00
N VAL A 72 14.56 16.70 6.16
CA VAL A 72 13.52 15.75 6.58
C VAL A 72 13.99 14.35 6.27
N VAL A 73 14.08 13.51 7.29
CA VAL A 73 14.48 12.11 7.18
C VAL A 73 13.24 11.22 7.26
N LEU A 74 13.22 10.18 6.43
CA LEU A 74 12.25 9.09 6.51
C LEU A 74 13.00 7.82 6.86
N CYS A 75 12.42 7.02 7.74
CA CYS A 75 12.95 5.70 8.13
C CYS A 75 11.80 4.71 8.39
N PRO A 76 12.03 3.39 8.28
CA PRO A 76 11.04 2.41 8.71
C PRO A 76 10.81 2.50 10.22
N SER A 77 9.54 2.33 10.63
CA SER A 77 9.10 2.36 12.02
C SER A 77 7.88 1.46 12.18
N GLU A 78 7.76 0.78 13.30
CA GLU A 78 6.65 -0.13 13.59
C GLU A 78 5.57 0.50 14.50
N GLY A 79 5.45 1.82 14.46
CA GLY A 79 4.46 2.58 15.23
C GLY A 79 4.91 3.01 16.61
N ASP A 80 6.18 2.82 16.93
CA ASP A 80 6.82 3.19 18.21
C ASP A 80 7.67 4.47 18.12
N GLU A 81 7.50 5.24 17.03
CA GLU A 81 8.24 6.49 16.78
C GLU A 81 9.77 6.33 16.77
N THR A 82 10.27 5.12 16.50
CA THR A 82 11.70 4.80 16.44
C THR A 82 12.11 4.38 15.04
N CYS A 83 13.25 4.84 14.56
CA CYS A 83 13.82 4.35 13.29
C CYS A 83 14.40 2.95 13.49
N ARG A 84 14.05 2.02 12.58
CA ARG A 84 14.56 0.65 12.55
C ARG A 84 15.45 0.44 11.33
N PRO A 85 16.78 0.47 11.49
CA PRO A 85 17.73 0.39 10.36
C PRO A 85 17.61 -0.86 9.50
N ASP A 86 17.09 -1.95 10.07
CA ASP A 86 16.84 -3.26 9.43
C ASP A 86 15.36 -3.55 9.21
N GLY A 87 14.48 -2.56 9.47
CA GLY A 87 13.03 -2.69 9.35
C GLY A 87 12.54 -2.72 7.90
N ASP A 88 11.38 -3.37 7.70
CA ASP A 88 10.62 -3.31 6.46
C ASP A 88 9.70 -2.08 6.49
N TRP A 89 9.80 -1.21 5.48
CA TRP A 89 8.93 -0.03 5.33
C TRP A 89 7.45 -0.40 5.15
N GLY A 90 7.15 -1.64 4.82
CA GLY A 90 5.80 -2.19 4.77
C GLY A 90 5.15 -2.33 6.14
N ASN A 91 5.95 -2.43 7.21
CA ASN A 91 5.46 -2.44 8.59
C ASN A 91 5.18 -1.03 9.15
N GLY A 92 5.37 0.00 8.35
CA GLY A 92 5.22 1.41 8.69
C GLY A 92 6.53 2.17 8.56
N TRP A 93 6.42 3.49 8.55
CA TRP A 93 7.55 4.40 8.49
C TRP A 93 7.16 5.76 9.07
N ILE A 94 8.14 6.52 9.51
CA ILE A 94 7.98 7.90 9.96
C ILE A 94 8.83 8.83 9.11
N GLY A 95 8.43 10.11 9.07
CA GLY A 95 9.22 11.21 8.52
C GLY A 95 9.30 12.33 9.53
N PHE A 96 10.49 12.81 9.83
CA PHE A 96 10.76 13.78 10.89
C PHE A 96 11.77 14.84 10.47
N GLU A 97 11.81 15.95 11.19
CA GLU A 97 12.85 16.98 11.06
C GLU A 97 14.16 16.46 11.65
N ASP A 98 15.22 16.41 10.86
CA ASP A 98 16.55 15.98 11.29
C ASP A 98 17.37 17.24 11.63
N LEU A 99 17.22 17.73 12.85
CA LEU A 99 17.79 19.02 13.27
C LEU A 99 19.28 18.94 13.58
N ASP A 100 19.74 17.81 14.09
CA ASP A 100 21.13 17.57 14.46
C ASP A 100 21.95 16.83 13.37
N GLY A 101 21.28 16.31 12.32
CA GLY A 101 21.89 15.67 11.18
C GLY A 101 22.31 14.21 11.43
N ASN A 102 21.77 13.56 12.49
CA ASN A 102 22.16 12.21 12.90
C ASN A 102 21.37 11.08 12.18
N GLN A 103 20.29 11.43 11.44
CA GLN A 103 19.39 10.54 10.69
C GLN A 103 18.63 9.55 11.60
N SER A 104 18.50 9.84 12.88
CA SER A 104 17.78 9.06 13.86
C SER A 104 16.81 9.96 14.60
N TYR A 105 15.56 9.56 14.72
CA TYR A 105 14.56 10.35 15.44
C TYR A 105 14.85 10.39 16.94
N ASP A 106 14.77 11.55 17.52
CA ASP A 106 14.79 11.78 18.96
C ASP A 106 13.68 12.74 19.41
N ASN A 107 13.47 12.84 20.74
CA ASN A 107 12.36 13.61 21.34
C ASN A 107 12.48 15.14 21.17
N THR A 108 13.58 15.65 20.64
CA THR A 108 13.76 17.08 20.37
C THR A 108 13.29 17.46 18.95
N GLU A 109 12.96 16.48 18.14
CA GLU A 109 12.56 16.60 16.76
C GLU A 109 11.05 16.41 16.59
N SER A 110 10.51 16.91 15.46
CA SER A 110 9.07 16.80 15.19
C SER A 110 8.80 15.73 14.15
N ILE A 111 7.95 14.76 14.47
CA ILE A 111 7.39 13.84 13.48
C ILE A 111 6.41 14.60 12.60
N LEU A 112 6.65 14.59 11.30
CA LEU A 112 5.85 15.27 10.30
C LEU A 112 4.92 14.34 9.55
N LEU A 113 5.32 13.07 9.41
CA LEU A 113 4.68 12.07 8.58
C LEU A 113 4.68 10.73 9.28
N VAL A 114 3.58 10.00 9.16
CA VAL A 114 3.47 8.61 9.61
C VAL A 114 2.90 7.80 8.45
N GLY A 115 3.61 6.77 8.04
CA GLY A 115 3.19 5.85 6.99
C GLY A 115 2.41 4.66 7.55
N PRO A 116 1.46 4.14 6.78
CA PRO A 116 0.64 3.01 7.22
C PRO A 116 1.41 1.68 7.18
N THR A 117 0.87 0.70 7.90
CA THR A 117 1.29 -0.70 7.84
C THR A 117 0.50 -1.45 6.77
N PHE A 118 1.14 -2.45 6.14
CA PHE A 118 0.55 -3.34 5.15
C PHE A 118 0.77 -4.80 5.54
N ALA A 119 -0.33 -5.56 5.66
CA ALA A 119 -0.24 -6.95 6.12
C ALA A 119 0.43 -7.90 5.10
N ARG A 120 0.26 -7.62 3.81
CA ARG A 120 0.67 -8.51 2.70
C ARG A 120 1.72 -7.92 1.79
N VAL A 121 2.19 -6.70 2.07
CA VAL A 121 3.19 -6.01 1.25
C VAL A 121 4.45 -5.81 2.06
N SER A 122 5.58 -6.06 1.43
CA SER A 122 6.93 -5.75 1.91
C SER A 122 7.47 -4.60 1.09
N ILE A 123 8.08 -3.63 1.74
CA ILE A 123 8.70 -2.47 1.10
C ILE A 123 10.14 -2.37 1.53
N ASN A 124 11.04 -2.63 0.60
CA ASN A 124 12.46 -2.67 0.86
C ASN A 124 13.20 -1.50 0.21
N TRP A 125 14.06 -0.85 0.97
CA TRP A 125 15.02 0.15 0.53
C TRP A 125 16.44 -0.43 0.56
N ARG A 126 17.38 0.33 0.08
CA ARG A 126 18.83 -0.02 0.15
C ARG A 126 19.42 0.32 1.52
N ASN A 127 20.64 -0.13 1.77
CA ASN A 127 21.44 0.34 2.91
C ASN A 127 22.19 1.65 2.53
N PRO A 128 22.17 2.70 3.36
CA PRO A 128 21.47 2.80 4.65
C PRO A 128 19.95 2.81 4.49
N ASN A 129 19.21 2.27 5.47
CA ASN A 129 17.75 2.10 5.39
C ASN A 129 17.01 3.35 5.87
N TRP A 130 17.39 4.49 5.38
CA TRP A 130 16.73 5.78 5.55
C TRP A 130 16.86 6.61 4.26
N LEU A 131 16.02 7.63 4.13
CA LEU A 131 16.05 8.58 3.02
C LEU A 131 15.90 10.00 3.57
N ARG A 132 16.81 10.91 3.23
CA ARG A 132 16.78 12.31 3.64
C ARG A 132 16.50 13.23 2.45
N PHE A 133 15.60 14.17 2.65
CA PHE A 133 15.42 15.32 1.77
C PHE A 133 16.11 16.53 2.36
N MET A 134 16.91 17.20 1.57
CA MET A 134 17.61 18.42 1.93
C MET A 134 16.72 19.65 1.74
N PRO A 135 17.01 20.79 2.40
CA PRO A 135 16.24 22.03 2.24
C PRO A 135 16.11 22.52 0.78
N GLN A 136 17.06 22.15 -0.09
CA GLN A 136 17.04 22.47 -1.53
C GLN A 136 16.13 21.50 -2.31
N GLY A 137 15.53 20.51 -1.64
CA GLY A 137 14.66 19.50 -2.23
C GLY A 137 15.40 18.33 -2.89
N GLU A 138 16.72 18.23 -2.73
CA GLU A 138 17.51 17.07 -3.15
C GLU A 138 17.31 15.90 -2.19
N ALA A 139 17.45 14.66 -2.71
CA ALA A 139 17.33 13.44 -1.91
C ALA A 139 18.64 12.70 -1.80
N TRP A 140 18.94 12.16 -0.61
CA TRP A 140 20.08 11.29 -0.34
C TRP A 140 19.70 10.20 0.68
N PRO A 141 20.11 8.94 0.45
CA PRO A 141 20.63 8.41 -0.81
C PRO A 141 19.54 8.32 -1.89
N ASN A 142 19.94 8.38 -3.16
CA ASN A 142 19.01 8.10 -4.26
C ASN A 142 18.97 6.60 -4.57
N GLY A 143 17.86 6.12 -5.15
CA GLY A 143 17.67 4.70 -5.43
C GLY A 143 16.24 4.36 -5.79
N HIS A 144 15.82 3.17 -5.42
CA HIS A 144 14.41 2.78 -5.58
C HIS A 144 13.97 1.87 -4.42
N PHE A 145 12.75 2.08 -3.99
CA PHE A 145 12.03 1.13 -3.15
C PHE A 145 11.53 -0.02 -4.01
N LYS A 146 11.63 -1.22 -3.48
CA LYS A 146 10.98 -2.41 -4.01
C LYS A 146 9.72 -2.64 -3.20
N VAL A 147 8.57 -2.58 -3.84
CA VAL A 147 7.27 -2.82 -3.23
C VAL A 147 6.75 -4.15 -3.75
N CYS A 148 6.71 -5.15 -2.91
CA CYS A 148 6.44 -6.54 -3.25
C CYS A 148 5.29 -7.09 -2.43
N ASP A 149 4.40 -7.87 -3.02
CA ASP A 149 3.55 -8.72 -2.19
C ASP A 149 4.37 -9.88 -1.60
N LYS A 150 3.94 -10.40 -0.45
CA LYS A 150 4.65 -11.48 0.26
C LYS A 150 4.74 -12.80 -0.51
N SER A 151 3.91 -13.01 -1.55
CA SER A 151 4.01 -14.14 -2.47
C SER A 151 4.90 -13.86 -3.69
N HIS A 152 5.47 -12.65 -3.80
CA HIS A 152 6.34 -12.19 -4.89
C HIS A 152 5.71 -12.24 -6.29
N SER A 153 4.37 -12.26 -6.36
CA SER A 153 3.62 -12.32 -7.62
C SER A 153 3.40 -10.95 -8.25
N ARG A 154 3.43 -9.89 -7.42
CA ARG A 154 3.23 -8.49 -7.84
C ARG A 154 4.34 -7.61 -7.28
N THR A 155 4.91 -6.79 -8.16
CA THR A 155 6.03 -5.92 -7.81
C THR A 155 5.85 -4.54 -8.40
N HIS A 156 6.13 -3.51 -7.59
CA HIS A 156 6.24 -2.13 -8.03
C HIS A 156 7.54 -1.52 -7.55
N SER A 157 7.93 -0.41 -8.12
CA SER A 157 9.05 0.39 -7.65
C SER A 157 8.64 1.84 -7.42
N VAL A 158 9.20 2.46 -6.39
CA VAL A 158 9.17 3.91 -6.21
C VAL A 158 10.61 4.39 -6.35
N ILE A 159 10.92 5.02 -7.48
CA ILE A 159 12.27 5.49 -7.81
C ILE A 159 12.45 6.90 -7.27
N VAL A 160 13.53 7.14 -6.53
CA VAL A 160 13.90 8.46 -6.00
C VAL A 160 15.21 8.89 -6.65
N TYR A 161 15.15 10.02 -7.33
CA TYR A 161 16.32 10.63 -7.97
C TYR A 161 17.01 11.58 -7.00
N ARG A 162 18.30 11.84 -7.21
CA ARG A 162 19.08 12.79 -6.43
C ARG A 162 18.46 14.20 -6.39
N THR A 163 17.78 14.60 -7.45
CA THR A 163 17.02 15.85 -7.50
C THR A 163 15.80 15.90 -6.58
N GLY A 164 15.55 14.84 -5.79
CA GLY A 164 14.38 14.66 -4.93
C GLY A 164 13.09 14.33 -5.65
N ARG A 165 13.12 14.21 -6.99
CA ARG A 165 11.95 13.76 -7.75
C ARG A 165 11.72 12.27 -7.50
N ALA A 166 10.49 11.88 -7.16
CA ALA A 166 10.08 10.48 -7.10
C ALA A 166 9.24 10.11 -8.33
N ARG A 167 9.24 8.82 -8.69
CA ARG A 167 8.45 8.24 -9.79
C ARG A 167 7.99 6.84 -9.43
N LEU A 168 6.73 6.53 -9.70
CA LEU A 168 6.20 5.17 -9.69
C LEU A 168 6.64 4.41 -10.95
N GLY A 169 6.88 3.13 -10.81
CA GLY A 169 7.26 2.24 -11.90
C GLY A 169 7.09 0.77 -11.54
N ASN A 170 7.34 -0.09 -12.51
CA ASN A 170 7.36 -1.55 -12.36
C ASN A 170 8.75 -2.15 -12.68
N LYS A 171 9.73 -1.28 -12.87
CA LYS A 171 11.13 -1.63 -13.17
C LYS A 171 12.08 -0.79 -12.33
N SER A 172 13.31 -1.27 -12.19
CA SER A 172 14.42 -0.52 -11.59
C SER A 172 14.80 0.72 -12.43
N PRO A 173 15.60 1.65 -11.91
CA PRO A 173 16.10 2.78 -12.68
C PRO A 173 16.87 2.38 -13.95
N SER A 174 17.51 1.21 -13.96
CA SER A 174 18.23 0.64 -15.10
C SER A 174 17.33 -0.08 -16.13
N GLY A 175 16.02 -0.18 -15.87
CA GLY A 175 15.07 -0.88 -16.73
C GLY A 175 14.93 -2.38 -16.43
N ALA A 176 15.69 -2.92 -15.48
CA ALA A 176 15.59 -4.33 -15.08
C ALA A 176 14.28 -4.60 -14.28
N PRO A 177 13.76 -5.83 -14.34
CA PRO A 177 12.65 -6.24 -13.47
C PRO A 177 13.00 -6.07 -11.99
N ILE A 178 11.97 -5.81 -11.18
CA ILE A 178 12.13 -5.79 -9.72
C ILE A 178 12.15 -7.24 -9.23
N LEU A 179 13.23 -7.61 -8.57
CA LEU A 179 13.37 -8.90 -7.89
C LEU A 179 13.12 -8.67 -6.39
N CYS A 180 12.16 -9.40 -5.84
CA CYS A 180 11.79 -9.40 -4.42
C CYS A 180 12.50 -10.48 -3.60
#